data_f6bbcdafdc4b138239b5a56e0867e36a
#
_entry.id   f6bbcdafdc4b138239b5a56e0867e36a
#
_cell.length_a   1.000
_cell.length_b   1.000
_cell.length_c   1.000
_cell.angle_alpha   90.00
_cell.angle_beta   90.00
_cell.angle_gamma   90.00
#
_symmetry.space_group_name_H-M   'P 1'
#
loop_
_entity.id
_entity.type
_entity.pdbx_description
1 polymer ?
#
loop_
_entity_poly.entity_id
_entity_poly.type
_entity_poly.pdbx_seq_one_letter_code
_entity_poly.pdbx_strand_id
1 'polypeptide(L)'
;MKRESDRYYIAMELLKQYRQADEEQAASMQSALEIMRNHHKHGEMYYWILYYSFLSPKACENDQVVLTILLAHNFGVTKRNFYGQRRAAVYAFSECFLR
;
A
#
# COMPACT_ATOMS: atom_id res chain seq x y z
N MET A 1 -10.97 -4.69 22.19
CA MET A 1 -11.28 -3.96 20.97
C MET A 1 -10.01 -3.53 20.25
N LYS A 2 -9.90 -3.86 18.96
CA LYS A 2 -8.72 -3.46 18.21
C LYS A 2 -8.75 -1.98 17.92
N ARG A 3 -7.67 -1.32 18.22
CA ARG A 3 -7.49 0.08 17.90
C ARG A 3 -7.10 0.24 16.45
N GLU A 4 -7.32 1.41 15.91
CA GLU A 4 -6.94 1.74 14.55
C GLU A 4 -5.44 1.52 14.32
N SER A 5 -4.61 1.83 15.31
CA SER A 5 -3.17 1.62 15.23
C SER A 5 -2.82 0.14 15.08
N ASP A 6 -3.58 -0.76 15.73
CA ASP A 6 -3.35 -2.20 15.62
C ASP A 6 -3.64 -2.68 14.20
N ARG A 7 -4.70 -2.18 13.59
CA ARG A 7 -5.03 -2.48 12.19
C ARG A 7 -3.92 -2.04 11.26
N TYR A 8 -3.37 -0.87 11.52
CA TYR A 8 -2.26 -0.34 10.73
C TYR A 8 -1.07 -1.30 10.76
N TYR A 9 -0.66 -1.73 11.93
CA TYR A 9 0.50 -2.62 12.08
C TYR A 9 0.25 -3.99 11.46
N ILE A 10 -0.95 -4.53 11.61
CA ILE A 10 -1.31 -5.80 10.98
C ILE A 10 -1.24 -5.67 9.46
N ALA A 11 -1.82 -4.63 8.91
CA ALA A 11 -1.82 -4.39 7.48
C ALA A 11 -0.40 -4.18 6.95
N MET A 12 0.42 -3.43 7.68
CA MET A 12 1.81 -3.18 7.31
C MET A 12 2.59 -4.50 7.24
N GLU A 13 2.41 -5.37 8.23
CA GLU A 13 3.08 -6.67 8.24
C GLU A 13 2.63 -7.56 7.08
N LEU A 14 1.34 -7.56 6.78
CA LEU A 14 0.81 -8.31 5.64
C LEU A 14 1.42 -7.83 4.33
N LEU A 15 1.49 -6.52 4.14
CA LEU A 15 2.08 -5.94 2.94
C LEU A 15 3.55 -6.29 2.81
N LYS A 16 4.30 -6.24 3.92
CA LYS A 16 5.72 -6.59 3.91
C LYS A 16 5.94 -8.05 3.54
N GLN A 17 4.98 -8.92 3.85
CA GLN A 17 5.08 -10.35 3.58
C GLN A 17 4.45 -10.76 2.25
N TYR A 18 3.95 -9.81 1.48
CA TYR A 18 3.21 -10.10 0.25
C TYR A 18 3.99 -11.01 -0.70
N ARG A 19 5.27 -10.75 -0.90
CA ARG A 19 6.07 -11.51 -1.85
C ARG A 19 6.34 -12.94 -1.42
N GLN A 20 6.18 -13.23 -0.13
CA GLN A 20 6.36 -14.57 0.45
C GLN A 20 5.02 -15.25 0.68
N ALA A 21 3.92 -14.57 0.38
CA ALA A 21 2.57 -15.09 0.57
C ALA A 21 2.29 -16.18 -0.46
N ASP A 22 1.46 -17.16 -0.08
CA ASP A 22 0.98 -18.14 -1.04
C ASP A 22 -0.01 -17.50 -2.01
N GLU A 23 -0.38 -18.22 -3.07
CA GLU A 23 -1.26 -17.69 -4.11
C GLU A 23 -2.60 -17.23 -3.57
N GLU A 24 -3.17 -17.98 -2.63
CA GLU A 24 -4.48 -17.66 -2.06
C GLU A 24 -4.42 -16.37 -1.26
N GLN A 25 -3.42 -16.23 -0.41
CA GLN A 25 -3.23 -15.03 0.40
C GLN A 25 -2.93 -13.81 -0.49
N ALA A 26 -2.04 -13.99 -1.47
CA ALA A 26 -1.70 -12.91 -2.39
C ALA A 26 -2.92 -12.47 -3.19
N ALA A 27 -3.76 -13.41 -3.64
CA ALA A 27 -4.98 -13.09 -4.37
C ALA A 27 -5.97 -12.31 -3.50
N SER A 28 -6.11 -12.69 -2.23
CA SER A 28 -6.97 -11.98 -1.30
C SER A 28 -6.50 -10.55 -1.07
N MET A 29 -5.20 -10.36 -0.92
CA MET A 29 -4.63 -9.03 -0.75
C MET A 29 -4.80 -8.19 -2.02
N GLN A 30 -4.59 -8.80 -3.18
CA GLN A 30 -4.76 -8.11 -4.46
C GLN A 30 -6.21 -7.68 -4.65
N SER A 31 -7.18 -8.53 -4.27
CA SER A 31 -8.60 -8.16 -4.33
C SER A 31 -8.89 -6.94 -3.47
N ALA A 32 -8.36 -6.90 -2.25
CA ALA A 32 -8.55 -5.75 -1.37
C ALA A 32 -7.91 -4.48 -1.94
N LEU A 33 -6.74 -4.62 -2.55
CA LEU A 33 -6.06 -3.50 -3.20
C LEU A 33 -6.88 -2.97 -4.38
N GLU A 34 -7.47 -3.84 -5.18
CA GLU A 34 -8.31 -3.43 -6.30
C GLU A 34 -9.59 -2.74 -5.83
N ILE A 35 -10.19 -3.22 -4.75
CA ILE A 35 -11.35 -2.56 -4.15
C ILE A 35 -10.97 -1.15 -3.71
N MET A 36 -9.86 -1.02 -3.01
CA MET A 36 -9.37 0.28 -2.57
C MET A 36 -9.11 1.21 -3.77
N ARG A 37 -8.43 0.68 -4.80
CA ARG A 37 -8.09 1.45 -6.00
C ARG A 37 -9.33 2.00 -6.69
N ASN A 38 -10.38 1.18 -6.80
CA ASN A 38 -11.57 1.53 -7.57
C ASN A 38 -12.58 2.34 -6.78
N HIS A 39 -12.59 2.25 -5.46
CA HIS A 39 -13.65 2.86 -4.64
C HIS A 39 -13.17 3.99 -3.73
N HIS A 40 -11.88 4.05 -3.45
CA HIS A 40 -11.38 5.12 -2.59
C HIS A 40 -11.12 6.39 -3.43
N LYS A 41 -11.36 7.55 -2.81
CA LYS A 41 -11.14 8.84 -3.45
C LYS A 41 -9.72 9.00 -4.00
N HIS A 42 -8.74 8.49 -3.28
CA HIS A 42 -7.33 8.54 -3.67
C HIS A 42 -6.78 7.16 -4.00
N GLY A 43 -7.67 6.25 -4.41
CA GLY A 43 -7.33 4.85 -4.60
C GLY A 43 -6.20 4.59 -5.58
N GLU A 44 -6.19 5.30 -6.71
CA GLU A 44 -5.15 5.14 -7.71
C GLU A 44 -3.77 5.49 -7.15
N MET A 45 -3.66 6.62 -6.48
CA MET A 45 -2.40 7.03 -5.84
C MET A 45 -1.98 6.03 -4.76
N TYR A 46 -2.91 5.64 -3.90
CA TYR A 46 -2.63 4.70 -2.81
C TYR A 46 -2.20 3.35 -3.34
N TYR A 47 -2.86 2.84 -4.37
CA TYR A 47 -2.49 1.58 -4.98
C TYR A 47 -1.03 1.58 -5.43
N TRP A 48 -0.60 2.61 -6.14
CA TRP A 48 0.76 2.66 -6.67
C TRP A 48 1.80 2.90 -5.59
N ILE A 49 1.46 3.65 -4.54
CA ILE A 49 2.35 3.80 -3.39
C ILE A 49 2.62 2.43 -2.77
N LEU A 50 1.57 1.65 -2.52
CA LEU A 50 1.73 0.32 -1.92
C LEU A 50 2.41 -0.65 -2.87
N TYR A 51 2.08 -0.58 -4.16
CA TYR A 51 2.69 -1.46 -5.15
C TYR A 51 4.21 -1.30 -5.18
N TYR A 52 4.69 -0.08 -5.34
CA TYR A 52 6.14 0.16 -5.42
C TYR A 52 6.84 0.02 -4.08
N SER A 53 6.14 0.21 -2.99
CA SER A 53 6.72 0.07 -1.66
C SER A 53 6.83 -1.38 -1.20
N PHE A 54 5.87 -2.23 -1.56
CA PHE A 54 5.78 -3.57 -0.97
C PHE A 54 5.60 -4.71 -1.98
N LEU A 55 4.91 -4.49 -3.08
CA LEU A 55 4.43 -5.56 -3.94
C LEU A 55 5.32 -5.84 -5.15
N SER A 56 5.97 -4.82 -5.67
CA SER A 56 6.77 -4.94 -6.89
C SER A 56 7.83 -6.04 -6.76
N PRO A 57 8.02 -6.90 -7.79
CA PRO A 57 9.09 -7.89 -7.78
C PRO A 57 10.48 -7.27 -7.61
N LYS A 58 10.63 -6.03 -8.05
CA LYS A 58 11.86 -5.27 -7.88
C LYS A 58 11.76 -4.39 -6.66
N ALA A 59 11.25 -4.95 -5.58
CA ALA A 59 10.97 -4.15 -4.40
C ALA A 59 12.09 -3.23 -4.07
N CYS A 60 11.72 -2.03 -3.97
CA CYS A 60 12.63 -0.97 -3.68
C CYS A 60 12.99 -1.08 -2.21
N GLU A 61 14.23 -1.44 -1.95
CA GLU A 61 14.75 -1.48 -0.60
C GLU A 61 14.91 -0.08 -0.05
N ASN A 62 14.75 0.93 -0.90
CA ASN A 62 15.07 2.30 -0.57
C ASN A 62 13.88 3.19 -0.91
N ASP A 63 13.36 3.88 0.10
CA ASP A 63 12.24 4.82 -0.06
C ASP A 63 12.53 5.91 -1.08
N GLN A 64 13.79 6.28 -1.24
CA GLN A 64 14.20 7.30 -2.20
C GLN A 64 13.91 6.87 -3.63
N VAL A 65 14.15 5.58 -3.94
CA VAL A 65 13.85 5.02 -5.26
C VAL A 65 12.34 4.96 -5.48
N VAL A 66 11.59 4.53 -4.48
CA VAL A 66 10.13 4.50 -4.55
C VAL A 66 9.58 5.90 -4.83
N LEU A 67 10.04 6.88 -4.09
CA LEU A 67 9.62 8.26 -4.27
C LEU A 67 9.95 8.77 -5.66
N THR A 68 11.14 8.47 -6.17
CA THR A 68 11.55 8.88 -7.50
C THR A 68 10.60 8.32 -8.57
N ILE A 69 10.23 7.04 -8.44
CA ILE A 69 9.30 6.40 -9.37
C ILE A 69 7.93 7.09 -9.30
N LEU A 70 7.43 7.33 -8.10
CA LEU A 70 6.11 7.94 -7.91
C LEU A 70 6.08 9.37 -8.44
N LEU A 71 7.15 10.13 -8.26
CA LEU A 71 7.26 11.46 -8.81
C LEU A 71 7.25 11.44 -10.34
N ALA A 72 7.96 10.48 -10.94
CA ALA A 72 8.02 10.34 -12.40
C ALA A 72 6.64 10.02 -13.00
N HIS A 73 5.81 9.29 -12.28
CA HIS A 73 4.47 8.92 -12.75
C HIS A 73 3.39 9.97 -12.42
N ASN A 74 3.75 11.00 -11.68
CA ASN A 74 2.87 12.14 -11.41
C ASN A 74 1.53 11.75 -10.74
N PHE A 75 1.61 10.94 -9.69
CA PHE A 75 0.42 10.48 -8.96
C PHE A 75 -0.04 11.45 -7.85
N GLY A 76 0.53 12.64 -7.78
CA GLY A 76 0.19 13.58 -6.72
C GLY A 76 1.01 13.40 -5.45
N VAL A 77 1.98 12.50 -5.47
CA VAL A 77 2.90 12.29 -4.35
C VAL A 77 4.03 13.29 -4.48
N THR A 78 4.41 13.90 -3.36
CA THR A 78 5.55 14.81 -3.30
C THR A 78 6.53 14.31 -2.25
N LYS A 79 7.76 14.83 -2.31
CA LYS A 79 8.76 14.51 -1.30
C LYS A 79 8.26 14.83 0.12
N ARG A 80 7.49 15.91 0.24
CA ARG A 80 6.98 16.38 1.53
C ARG A 80 5.86 15.47 2.07
N ASN A 81 4.98 14.97 1.19
CA ASN A 81 3.80 14.24 1.63
C ASN A 81 3.92 12.72 1.53
N PHE A 82 5.04 12.19 1.02
CA PHE A 82 5.19 10.77 0.70
C PHE A 82 4.86 9.86 1.89
N TYR A 83 5.49 10.09 3.04
CA TYR A 83 5.29 9.21 4.20
C TYR A 83 3.86 9.28 4.74
N GLY A 84 3.29 10.47 4.75
CA GLY A 84 1.90 10.66 5.15
C GLY A 84 0.94 9.96 4.22
N GLN A 85 1.16 10.06 2.92
CA GLN A 85 0.32 9.39 1.94
C GLN A 85 0.47 7.88 1.99
N ARG A 86 1.68 7.36 2.21
CA ARG A 86 1.90 5.93 2.37
C ARG A 86 1.16 5.40 3.60
N ARG A 87 1.23 6.13 4.71
CA ARG A 87 0.50 5.76 5.93
C ARG A 87 -1.01 5.73 5.66
N ALA A 88 -1.53 6.73 4.98
CA ALA A 88 -2.95 6.77 4.61
C ALA A 88 -3.33 5.60 3.69
N ALA A 89 -2.45 5.24 2.77
CA ALA A 89 -2.67 4.10 1.88
C ALA A 89 -2.76 2.78 2.64
N VAL A 90 -1.89 2.58 3.64
CA VAL A 90 -1.92 1.39 4.48
C VAL A 90 -3.23 1.33 5.26
N TYR A 91 -3.68 2.45 5.81
CA TYR A 91 -4.97 2.49 6.51
C TYR A 91 -6.13 2.16 5.57
N ALA A 92 -6.14 2.72 4.36
CA ALA A 92 -7.18 2.44 3.37
C ALA A 92 -7.20 0.97 3.00
N PHE A 93 -6.03 0.37 2.81
CA PHE A 93 -5.91 -1.07 2.57
C PHE A 93 -6.46 -1.87 3.74
N SER A 94 -6.14 -1.48 4.98
CA SER A 94 -6.61 -2.19 6.16
C SER A 94 -8.13 -2.18 6.24
N GLU A 95 -8.78 -1.09 5.87
CA GLU A 95 -10.23 -1.00 5.87
C GLU A 95 -10.87 -1.97 4.87
N CYS A 96 -10.19 -2.22 3.75
CA CYS A 96 -10.69 -3.13 2.72
C CYS A 96 -10.39 -4.59 3.03
N PHE A 97 -9.27 -4.87 3.69
CA PHE A 97 -8.79 -6.24 3.90
C PHE A 97 -9.20 -6.79 5.26
N LEU A 98 -9.18 -5.97 6.29
CA LEU A 98 -9.41 -6.41 7.68
C LEU A 98 -10.81 -6.07 8.19
N ARG A 99 -11.79 -6.15 7.34
CA ARG A 99 -13.18 -5.90 7.73
C ARG A 99 -13.67 -6.88 8.75
#